data_d1bcb80a8a6677b0ccee3eb9f900bcd8
#
_entry.id   d1bcb80a8a6677b0ccee3eb9f900bcd8
#
_cell.length_a   1.000
_cell.length_b   1.000
_cell.length_c   1.000
_cell.angle_alpha   90.00
_cell.angle_beta   90.00
_cell.angle_gamma   90.00
#
_symmetry.space_group_name_H-M   'P 1'
#
loop_
_entity.id
_entity.type
_entity.pdbx_description
1 polymer ?
#
loop_
_entity_poly.entity_id
_entity_poly.type
_entity_poly.pdbx_seq_one_letter_code
_entity_poly.pdbx_strand_id
1 'polypeptide(L)'
;MSDRLFIFDTTLRDGEQVPGCQLNTVEKIEVAKALEELGVDVIEAGFPVSSPGDFNSVVEISKAVTWPTICALTRAVENDIRVAADALQYAKRKRIHTGIGTSDYHIKYKFNSNREDILERAVGCVSYAKKFVEDVQFYAEDAGRTDNEYLARVVEAVIKAGATVINIPDTTGYCLPSEFGEKIKYLMEHVDGIHKVTIATHCHNDLGMATANTISGVMNGARQAEVTINGIGERAGNTSLEEVAMICRSHKEMDIVTNINTTKICGVSRMVSSLMNMPVQPNKAIVGRNAFAHSSGIHQDGVLKNRESYEIIDPKDVGVDENSIVLTARSGRAALKHRLHVLGIEMDKDALDKAYEAFLKLADRKKEINDDDVLMLAGKHNASKHRIKLDYLQVTSGVGIHSVASVGLDISGEKFEASATGNGPVDAAIRAIKQIIHRTMVVKEFLIQAINKGSNDVGKVHMTVEHDGNSYYGFSANTDIVAASAEAFIDAINKFVR
;
A
#
# COMPACT_ATOMS: atom_id res chain seq x y z
N MET A 1 13.54 4.63 -29.25
CA MET A 1 12.92 3.58 -28.41
C MET A 1 13.02 4.05 -26.98
N SER A 2 11.92 4.04 -26.26
CA SER A 2 11.94 4.44 -24.84
C SER A 2 12.89 3.55 -24.05
N ASP A 3 13.61 4.16 -23.10
CA ASP A 3 14.55 3.46 -22.24
C ASP A 3 13.80 2.76 -21.11
N ARG A 4 14.25 1.58 -20.68
CA ARG A 4 13.54 0.77 -19.69
C ARG A 4 14.09 1.00 -18.30
N LEU A 5 13.19 1.29 -17.35
CA LEU A 5 13.48 1.26 -15.92
C LEU A 5 13.03 -0.10 -15.35
N PHE A 6 13.97 -0.84 -14.78
CA PHE A 6 13.70 -2.08 -14.06
C PHE A 6 13.17 -1.77 -12.65
N ILE A 7 12.11 -2.44 -12.26
CA ILE A 7 11.53 -2.31 -10.93
C ILE A 7 11.96 -3.50 -10.08
N PHE A 8 12.72 -3.18 -9.04
CA PHE A 8 13.16 -4.11 -8.01
C PHE A 8 12.30 -3.88 -6.76
N ASP A 9 11.47 -4.84 -6.41
CA ASP A 9 10.61 -4.75 -5.24
C ASP A 9 11.26 -5.42 -4.03
N THR A 10 11.39 -4.68 -2.94
CA THR A 10 11.92 -5.16 -1.65
C THR A 10 10.86 -5.18 -0.53
N THR A 11 9.58 -5.23 -0.88
CA THR A 11 8.47 -5.34 0.09
C THR A 11 8.66 -6.53 1.02
N LEU A 12 9.12 -7.69 0.49
CA LEU A 12 9.31 -8.93 1.24
C LEU A 12 10.66 -9.02 2.00
N ARG A 13 11.48 -7.97 1.96
CA ARG A 13 12.72 -7.89 2.74
C ARG A 13 12.76 -6.60 3.57
N ASP A 14 12.98 -5.43 2.95
CA ASP A 14 13.03 -4.13 3.64
C ASP A 14 11.66 -3.71 4.18
N GLY A 15 10.60 -3.99 3.40
CA GLY A 15 9.23 -3.74 3.81
C GLY A 15 8.84 -4.47 5.11
N GLU A 16 9.39 -5.65 5.37
CA GLU A 16 9.16 -6.40 6.61
C GLU A 16 9.98 -5.92 7.82
N GLN A 17 10.96 -5.04 7.62
CA GLN A 17 11.76 -4.48 8.72
C GLN A 17 10.99 -3.43 9.53
N VAL A 18 9.74 -3.17 9.17
CA VAL A 18 8.81 -2.37 9.96
C VAL A 18 8.30 -3.17 11.17
N PRO A 19 8.36 -2.64 12.40
CA PRO A 19 7.80 -3.33 13.56
C PRO A 19 6.33 -3.72 13.36
N GLY A 20 6.02 -5.01 13.48
CA GLY A 20 4.66 -5.55 13.33
C GLY A 20 4.24 -5.93 11.92
N CYS A 21 5.11 -5.77 10.91
CA CYS A 21 4.82 -6.09 9.50
C CYS A 21 5.30 -7.47 9.04
N GLN A 22 5.72 -8.35 9.94
CA GLN A 22 6.21 -9.68 9.57
C GLN A 22 5.12 -10.55 8.97
N LEU A 23 5.45 -11.17 7.82
CA LEU A 23 4.61 -12.12 7.11
C LEU A 23 5.07 -13.56 7.37
N ASN A 24 4.14 -14.50 7.42
CA ASN A 24 4.47 -15.91 7.34
C ASN A 24 4.76 -16.34 5.88
N THR A 25 5.30 -17.55 5.70
CA THR A 25 5.70 -18.04 4.37
C THR A 25 4.53 -18.07 3.37
N VAL A 26 3.31 -18.38 3.81
CA VAL A 26 2.13 -18.45 2.92
C VAL A 26 1.77 -17.04 2.43
N GLU A 27 1.74 -16.07 3.33
CA GLU A 27 1.49 -14.67 3.02
C GLU A 27 2.58 -14.09 2.09
N LYS A 28 3.87 -14.43 2.33
CA LYS A 28 4.98 -14.05 1.44
C LYS A 28 4.79 -14.58 0.02
N ILE A 29 4.34 -15.82 -0.13
CA ILE A 29 4.05 -16.40 -1.45
C ILE A 29 2.88 -15.67 -2.12
N GLU A 30 1.85 -15.31 -1.37
CA GLU A 30 0.70 -14.55 -1.90
C GLU A 30 1.14 -13.17 -2.42
N VAL A 31 1.93 -12.44 -1.64
CA VAL A 31 2.50 -11.15 -2.05
C VAL A 31 3.43 -11.33 -3.25
N ALA A 32 4.32 -12.33 -3.27
CA ALA A 32 5.23 -12.58 -4.39
C ALA A 32 4.50 -12.84 -5.71
N LYS A 33 3.39 -13.60 -5.68
CA LYS A 33 2.54 -13.82 -6.86
C LYS A 33 1.85 -12.54 -7.32
N ALA A 34 1.38 -11.71 -6.38
CA ALA A 34 0.79 -10.43 -6.72
C ALA A 34 1.81 -9.46 -7.35
N LEU A 35 3.06 -9.46 -6.87
CA LEU A 35 4.16 -8.71 -7.45
C LEU A 35 4.54 -9.23 -8.85
N GLU A 36 4.55 -10.54 -9.07
CA GLU A 36 4.71 -11.14 -10.41
C GLU A 36 3.62 -10.67 -11.37
N GLU A 37 2.35 -10.71 -10.95
CA GLU A 37 1.22 -10.25 -11.75
C GLU A 37 1.20 -8.73 -11.95
N LEU A 38 1.74 -7.96 -11.01
CA LEU A 38 1.93 -6.52 -11.14
C LEU A 38 3.00 -6.18 -12.18
N GLY A 39 3.93 -7.12 -12.46
CA GLY A 39 4.96 -6.98 -13.49
C GLY A 39 6.29 -6.43 -12.97
N VAL A 40 6.64 -6.63 -11.70
CA VAL A 40 7.97 -6.28 -11.19
C VAL A 40 9.05 -7.15 -11.84
N ASP A 41 10.24 -6.60 -12.03
CA ASP A 41 11.34 -7.28 -12.70
C ASP A 41 12.14 -8.16 -11.73
N VAL A 42 12.27 -7.71 -10.49
CA VAL A 42 13.02 -8.39 -9.44
C VAL A 42 12.23 -8.36 -8.13
N ILE A 43 12.16 -9.50 -7.44
CA ILE A 43 11.60 -9.61 -6.09
C ILE A 43 12.73 -9.95 -5.12
N GLU A 44 13.02 -9.07 -4.17
CA GLU A 44 13.90 -9.38 -3.05
C GLU A 44 13.12 -10.15 -2.00
N ALA A 45 13.33 -11.46 -1.96
CA ALA A 45 12.46 -12.39 -1.25
C ALA A 45 12.77 -12.54 0.24
N GLY A 46 13.92 -12.00 0.71
CA GLY A 46 14.31 -12.04 2.11
C GLY A 46 15.82 -12.05 2.34
N PHE A 47 16.19 -12.36 3.59
CA PHE A 47 17.57 -12.48 4.06
C PHE A 47 17.80 -13.91 4.65
N PRO A 48 18.10 -14.89 3.81
CA PRO A 48 18.06 -16.32 4.18
C PRO A 48 18.87 -16.74 5.41
N VAL A 49 19.96 -16.02 5.70
CA VAL A 49 20.80 -16.35 6.88
C VAL A 49 20.19 -15.87 8.19
N SER A 50 19.19 -15.01 8.16
CA SER A 50 18.57 -14.40 9.34
C SER A 50 17.86 -15.43 10.21
N SER A 51 17.15 -16.38 9.59
CA SER A 51 16.44 -17.46 10.29
C SER A 51 16.10 -18.63 9.36
N PRO A 52 15.82 -19.83 9.90
CA PRO A 52 15.32 -20.97 9.11
C PRO A 52 13.99 -20.65 8.39
N GLY A 53 13.12 -19.84 9.01
CA GLY A 53 11.86 -19.41 8.41
C GLY A 53 12.07 -18.54 7.18
N ASP A 54 12.99 -17.59 7.26
CA ASP A 54 13.33 -16.71 6.14
C ASP A 54 14.01 -17.47 4.99
N PHE A 55 14.92 -18.41 5.33
CA PHE A 55 15.50 -19.35 4.35
C PHE A 55 14.39 -20.11 3.60
N ASN A 56 13.47 -20.74 4.35
CA ASN A 56 12.37 -21.51 3.77
C ASN A 56 11.45 -20.62 2.90
N SER A 57 11.19 -19.39 3.32
CA SER A 57 10.36 -18.45 2.55
C SER A 57 11.00 -18.13 1.20
N VAL A 58 12.30 -17.87 1.14
CA VAL A 58 13.02 -17.65 -0.13
C VAL A 58 12.97 -18.90 -1.03
N VAL A 59 13.11 -20.09 -0.46
CA VAL A 59 12.97 -21.37 -1.20
C VAL A 59 11.57 -21.49 -1.80
N GLU A 60 10.52 -21.27 -1.01
CA GLU A 60 9.14 -21.45 -1.47
C GLU A 60 8.71 -20.36 -2.48
N ILE A 61 9.13 -19.11 -2.29
CA ILE A 61 8.94 -18.05 -3.29
C ILE A 61 9.65 -18.43 -4.60
N SER A 62 10.89 -18.94 -4.53
CA SER A 62 11.67 -19.38 -5.71
C SER A 62 10.96 -20.48 -6.53
N LYS A 63 10.12 -21.29 -5.88
CA LYS A 63 9.30 -22.32 -6.55
C LYS A 63 7.98 -21.76 -7.09
N ALA A 64 7.43 -20.74 -6.42
CA ALA A 64 6.06 -20.27 -6.65
C ALA A 64 5.94 -19.29 -7.82
N VAL A 65 6.98 -18.49 -8.10
CA VAL A 65 6.99 -17.47 -9.15
C VAL A 65 7.99 -17.81 -10.26
N THR A 66 7.76 -17.32 -11.46
CA THR A 66 8.52 -17.77 -12.64
C THR A 66 9.08 -16.66 -13.49
N TRP A 67 8.42 -15.51 -13.52
CA TRP A 67 8.78 -14.40 -14.40
C TRP A 67 9.84 -13.47 -13.79
N PRO A 68 9.69 -12.94 -12.56
CA PRO A 68 10.69 -12.05 -11.98
C PRO A 68 11.98 -12.79 -11.63
N THR A 69 13.07 -12.05 -11.56
CA THR A 69 14.31 -12.51 -10.93
C THR A 69 14.10 -12.56 -9.43
N ILE A 70 14.38 -13.69 -8.79
CA ILE A 70 14.34 -13.80 -7.32
C ILE A 70 15.71 -13.43 -6.78
N CYS A 71 15.69 -12.46 -5.85
CA CYS A 71 16.86 -11.91 -5.22
C CYS A 71 16.89 -12.25 -3.73
N ALA A 72 18.06 -12.45 -3.17
CA ALA A 72 18.26 -12.62 -1.73
C ALA A 72 19.38 -11.70 -1.24
N LEU A 73 19.10 -10.99 -0.12
CA LEU A 73 20.08 -10.13 0.54
C LEU A 73 21.15 -10.95 1.23
N THR A 74 22.39 -10.47 1.20
CA THR A 74 23.52 -10.99 1.97
C THR A 74 24.41 -9.85 2.45
N ARG A 75 25.07 -10.02 3.58
CA ARG A 75 26.23 -9.19 3.92
C ARG A 75 27.44 -9.64 3.12
N ALA A 76 28.51 -8.85 3.12
CA ALA A 76 29.81 -9.23 2.54
C ALA A 76 30.49 -10.32 3.40
N VAL A 77 29.83 -11.47 3.55
CA VAL A 77 30.24 -12.63 4.34
C VAL A 77 30.00 -13.91 3.53
N GLU A 78 31.01 -14.72 3.35
CA GLU A 78 30.93 -15.94 2.51
C GLU A 78 29.81 -16.90 2.93
N ASN A 79 29.57 -17.06 4.24
CA ASN A 79 28.49 -17.91 4.72
C ASN A 79 27.11 -17.38 4.32
N ASP A 80 26.88 -16.06 4.40
CA ASP A 80 25.60 -15.45 3.99
C ASP A 80 25.35 -15.70 2.50
N ILE A 81 26.38 -15.50 1.68
CA ILE A 81 26.32 -15.68 0.22
C ILE A 81 26.03 -17.15 -0.13
N ARG A 82 26.68 -18.11 0.56
CA ARG A 82 26.42 -19.53 0.34
C ARG A 82 24.99 -19.93 0.72
N VAL A 83 24.51 -19.48 1.88
CA VAL A 83 23.14 -19.74 2.34
C VAL A 83 22.10 -19.12 1.37
N ALA A 84 22.35 -17.94 0.83
CA ALA A 84 21.49 -17.33 -0.17
C ALA A 84 21.51 -18.11 -1.50
N ALA A 85 22.67 -18.58 -1.95
CA ALA A 85 22.77 -19.41 -3.14
C ALA A 85 21.98 -20.73 -3.00
N ASP A 86 22.05 -21.35 -1.82
CA ASP A 86 21.31 -22.59 -1.51
C ASP A 86 19.79 -22.31 -1.49
N ALA A 87 19.33 -21.20 -0.91
CA ALA A 87 17.92 -20.84 -0.88
C ALA A 87 17.36 -20.52 -2.29
N LEU A 88 18.16 -19.93 -3.17
CA LEU A 88 17.79 -19.54 -4.52
C LEU A 88 17.86 -20.68 -5.55
N GLN A 89 18.23 -21.91 -5.16
CA GLN A 89 18.49 -23.01 -6.10
C GLN A 89 17.32 -23.31 -7.04
N TYR A 90 16.07 -23.09 -6.60
CA TYR A 90 14.86 -23.34 -7.38
C TYR A 90 14.40 -22.16 -8.24
N ALA A 91 14.98 -20.98 -8.07
CA ALA A 91 14.62 -19.81 -8.86
C ALA A 91 15.07 -19.99 -10.32
N LYS A 92 14.20 -19.70 -11.28
CA LYS A 92 14.52 -19.73 -12.71
C LYS A 92 15.52 -18.66 -13.10
N ARG A 93 15.36 -17.48 -12.51
CA ARG A 93 16.30 -16.34 -12.59
C ARG A 93 16.64 -15.96 -11.16
N LYS A 94 17.90 -15.92 -10.84
CA LYS A 94 18.37 -15.72 -9.49
C LYS A 94 19.46 -14.67 -9.42
N ARG A 95 19.40 -13.83 -8.40
CA ARG A 95 20.37 -12.78 -8.09
C ARG A 95 20.79 -12.86 -6.64
N ILE A 96 22.07 -12.70 -6.38
CA ILE A 96 22.57 -12.46 -5.02
C ILE A 96 22.81 -10.96 -4.86
N HIS A 97 22.23 -10.38 -3.84
CA HIS A 97 22.39 -8.97 -3.45
C HIS A 97 23.34 -8.90 -2.26
N THR A 98 24.58 -8.54 -2.49
CA THR A 98 25.63 -8.49 -1.47
C THR A 98 26.25 -7.10 -1.39
N GLY A 99 26.78 -6.71 -0.25
CA GLY A 99 27.41 -5.40 -0.13
C GLY A 99 27.94 -5.07 1.25
N ILE A 100 28.49 -3.88 1.37
CA ILE A 100 29.13 -3.40 2.58
C ILE A 100 29.01 -1.87 2.66
N GLY A 101 29.02 -1.31 3.89
CA GLY A 101 28.98 0.13 4.13
C GLY A 101 30.26 0.82 3.67
N THR A 102 30.10 1.87 2.85
CA THR A 102 31.21 2.60 2.21
C THR A 102 31.46 3.99 2.81
N SER A 103 30.52 4.54 3.58
CA SER A 103 30.74 5.85 4.22
C SER A 103 31.80 5.78 5.32
N ASP A 104 32.49 6.89 5.55
CA ASP A 104 33.48 6.99 6.64
C ASP A 104 32.83 6.74 8.01
N TYR A 105 31.53 7.04 8.17
CA TYR A 105 30.78 6.69 9.37
C TYR A 105 30.69 5.17 9.57
N HIS A 106 30.31 4.42 8.52
CA HIS A 106 30.24 2.97 8.60
C HIS A 106 31.61 2.34 8.74
N ILE A 107 32.59 2.79 7.98
CA ILE A 107 33.97 2.31 8.04
C ILE A 107 34.52 2.43 9.46
N LYS A 108 34.37 3.60 10.07
CA LYS A 108 34.92 3.89 11.39
C LYS A 108 34.11 3.23 12.52
N TYR A 109 32.78 3.42 12.53
CA TYR A 109 31.96 3.07 13.71
C TYR A 109 31.29 1.69 13.61
N LYS A 110 30.95 1.22 12.39
CA LYS A 110 30.33 -0.09 12.19
C LYS A 110 31.36 -1.20 12.01
N PHE A 111 32.45 -0.93 11.30
CA PHE A 111 33.46 -1.94 10.97
C PHE A 111 34.76 -1.79 11.72
N ASN A 112 35.03 -0.64 12.34
CA ASN A 112 36.31 -0.31 12.97
C ASN A 112 37.50 -0.62 12.03
N SER A 113 37.44 -0.14 10.82
CA SER A 113 38.27 -0.51 9.69
C SER A 113 38.78 0.73 8.91
N ASN A 114 39.27 0.54 7.72
CA ASN A 114 39.77 1.58 6.82
C ASN A 114 39.19 1.36 5.41
N ARG A 115 39.34 2.36 4.53
CA ARG A 115 38.80 2.35 3.17
C ARG A 115 39.36 1.21 2.30
N GLU A 116 40.64 0.85 2.44
CA GLU A 116 41.29 -0.21 1.63
C GLU A 116 40.74 -1.61 2.04
N ASP A 117 40.66 -1.88 3.33
CA ASP A 117 40.06 -3.14 3.81
C ASP A 117 38.59 -3.30 3.38
N ILE A 118 37.82 -2.22 3.39
CA ILE A 118 36.43 -2.25 2.89
C ILE A 118 36.40 -2.50 1.38
N LEU A 119 37.30 -1.91 0.62
CA LEU A 119 37.41 -2.15 -0.82
C LEU A 119 37.73 -3.62 -1.12
N GLU A 120 38.72 -4.21 -0.42
CA GLU A 120 39.09 -5.63 -0.57
C GLU A 120 37.91 -6.55 -0.25
N ARG A 121 37.18 -6.26 0.83
CA ARG A 121 35.98 -7.04 1.22
C ARG A 121 34.86 -6.90 0.19
N ALA A 122 34.65 -5.72 -0.39
CA ALA A 122 33.68 -5.49 -1.46
C ALA A 122 34.01 -6.34 -2.71
N VAL A 123 35.25 -6.34 -3.15
CA VAL A 123 35.74 -7.18 -4.27
C VAL A 123 35.59 -8.67 -3.94
N GLY A 124 36.00 -9.05 -2.73
CA GLY A 124 35.93 -10.44 -2.26
C GLY A 124 34.53 -11.01 -2.27
N CYS A 125 33.53 -10.26 -1.74
CA CYS A 125 32.15 -10.76 -1.67
C CYS A 125 31.52 -10.90 -3.07
N VAL A 126 31.77 -9.95 -3.99
CA VAL A 126 31.28 -10.05 -5.38
C VAL A 126 31.92 -11.25 -6.09
N SER A 127 33.26 -11.38 -6.01
CA SER A 127 33.99 -12.52 -6.60
C SER A 127 33.53 -13.85 -6.05
N TYR A 128 33.16 -13.92 -4.76
CA TYR A 128 32.65 -15.12 -4.15
C TYR A 128 31.22 -15.44 -4.61
N ALA A 129 30.33 -14.42 -4.68
CA ALA A 129 28.96 -14.59 -5.16
C ALA A 129 28.92 -15.05 -6.63
N LYS A 130 29.83 -14.59 -7.45
CA LYS A 130 29.97 -15.01 -8.87
C LYS A 130 30.23 -16.51 -9.04
N LYS A 131 30.70 -17.21 -8.02
CA LYS A 131 30.86 -18.69 -8.07
C LYS A 131 29.53 -19.44 -8.09
N PHE A 132 28.44 -18.80 -7.67
CA PHE A 132 27.11 -19.42 -7.51
C PHE A 132 26.06 -18.90 -8.50
N VAL A 133 26.15 -17.63 -8.90
CA VAL A 133 25.18 -16.99 -9.81
C VAL A 133 25.90 -16.08 -10.82
N GLU A 134 25.30 -15.92 -11.99
CA GLU A 134 25.80 -14.98 -12.99
C GLU A 134 25.40 -13.54 -12.68
N ASP A 135 24.24 -13.34 -12.08
CA ASP A 135 23.67 -12.02 -11.76
C ASP A 135 23.96 -11.66 -10.29
N VAL A 136 24.87 -10.72 -10.07
CA VAL A 136 25.30 -10.27 -8.75
C VAL A 136 25.07 -8.77 -8.64
N GLN A 137 24.24 -8.37 -7.69
CA GLN A 137 24.03 -6.99 -7.33
C GLN A 137 24.89 -6.62 -6.12
N PHE A 138 25.64 -5.53 -6.24
CA PHE A 138 26.41 -4.99 -5.13
C PHE A 138 25.77 -3.70 -4.62
N TYR A 139 25.53 -3.61 -3.30
CA TYR A 139 25.11 -2.37 -2.66
C TYR A 139 26.25 -1.71 -1.89
N ALA A 140 26.48 -0.41 -2.17
CA ALA A 140 27.40 0.43 -1.42
C ALA A 140 26.63 1.09 -0.25
N GLU A 141 26.39 0.37 0.85
CA GLU A 141 25.57 0.87 1.96
C GLU A 141 26.05 2.25 2.43
N ASP A 142 25.10 3.18 2.63
CA ASP A 142 25.34 4.57 2.98
C ASP A 142 26.09 5.37 1.89
N ALA A 143 25.90 5.00 0.62
CA ALA A 143 26.48 5.69 -0.52
C ALA A 143 26.08 7.18 -0.55
N GLY A 144 24.90 7.53 -0.10
CA GLY A 144 24.45 8.92 -0.01
C GLY A 144 25.45 9.82 0.72
N ARG A 145 26.11 9.32 1.77
CA ARG A 145 27.12 10.04 2.56
C ARG A 145 28.55 9.64 2.27
N THR A 146 28.77 8.77 1.28
CA THR A 146 30.11 8.35 0.87
C THR A 146 30.75 9.42 -0.03
N ASP A 147 32.04 9.65 0.15
CA ASP A 147 32.88 10.49 -0.73
C ASP A 147 32.81 9.96 -2.18
N ASN A 148 32.64 10.85 -3.15
CA ASN A 148 32.40 10.46 -4.54
C ASN A 148 33.63 9.75 -5.18
N GLU A 149 34.85 10.20 -4.91
CA GLU A 149 36.08 9.59 -5.48
C GLU A 149 36.25 8.17 -4.93
N TYR A 150 36.07 8.01 -3.62
CA TYR A 150 36.14 6.69 -2.99
C TYR A 150 35.03 5.78 -3.46
N LEU A 151 33.78 6.27 -3.57
CA LEU A 151 32.68 5.51 -4.09
C LEU A 151 32.93 5.03 -5.52
N ALA A 152 33.46 5.90 -6.39
CA ALA A 152 33.84 5.55 -7.76
C ALA A 152 34.87 4.43 -7.79
N ARG A 153 35.89 4.48 -6.94
CA ARG A 153 36.92 3.42 -6.81
C ARG A 153 36.30 2.08 -6.41
N VAL A 154 35.37 2.09 -5.43
CA VAL A 154 34.67 0.87 -4.98
C VAL A 154 33.81 0.30 -6.11
N VAL A 155 33.02 1.16 -6.77
CA VAL A 155 32.15 0.75 -7.89
C VAL A 155 32.97 0.15 -9.04
N GLU A 156 34.03 0.79 -9.45
CA GLU A 156 34.90 0.28 -10.51
C GLU A 156 35.53 -1.09 -10.15
N ALA A 157 35.98 -1.25 -8.91
CA ALA A 157 36.58 -2.50 -8.45
C ALA A 157 35.56 -3.65 -8.41
N VAL A 158 34.34 -3.40 -7.95
CA VAL A 158 33.30 -4.47 -7.92
C VAL A 158 32.75 -4.79 -9.31
N ILE A 159 32.73 -3.83 -10.26
CA ILE A 159 32.43 -4.10 -11.67
C ILE A 159 33.49 -5.05 -12.25
N LYS A 160 34.81 -4.77 -12.01
CA LYS A 160 35.89 -5.65 -12.41
C LYS A 160 35.81 -7.03 -11.77
N ALA A 161 35.28 -7.14 -10.55
CA ALA A 161 35.03 -8.40 -9.85
C ALA A 161 33.84 -9.19 -10.41
N GLY A 162 33.00 -8.57 -11.26
CA GLY A 162 31.91 -9.21 -11.97
C GLY A 162 30.50 -8.84 -11.49
N ALA A 163 30.31 -7.77 -10.72
CA ALA A 163 28.98 -7.25 -10.42
C ALA A 163 28.26 -6.86 -11.71
N THR A 164 26.96 -7.18 -11.79
CA THR A 164 26.09 -6.89 -12.94
C THR A 164 25.16 -5.71 -12.66
N VAL A 165 24.88 -5.46 -11.38
CA VAL A 165 24.08 -4.32 -10.92
C VAL A 165 24.79 -3.66 -9.75
N ILE A 166 24.82 -2.33 -9.75
CA ILE A 166 25.40 -1.51 -8.68
C ILE A 166 24.30 -0.69 -8.05
N ASN A 167 23.99 -0.98 -6.81
CA ASN A 167 22.98 -0.27 -6.03
C ASN A 167 23.64 0.85 -5.22
N ILE A 168 23.12 2.07 -5.40
CA ILE A 168 23.58 3.29 -4.72
C ILE A 168 22.49 3.71 -3.72
N PRO A 169 22.57 3.31 -2.44
CA PRO A 169 21.55 3.63 -1.46
C PRO A 169 21.77 4.99 -0.76
N ASP A 170 20.70 5.76 -0.65
CA ASP A 170 20.55 6.80 0.36
C ASP A 170 19.95 6.14 1.63
N THR A 171 20.81 5.42 2.33
CA THR A 171 20.44 4.54 3.45
C THR A 171 19.79 5.29 4.62
N THR A 172 20.13 6.55 4.81
CA THR A 172 19.64 7.39 5.91
C THR A 172 18.53 8.36 5.48
N GLY A 173 18.13 8.34 4.20
CA GLY A 173 17.13 9.27 3.67
C GLY A 173 17.54 10.73 3.79
N TYR A 174 18.84 11.01 3.69
CA TYR A 174 19.44 12.32 3.98
C TYR A 174 19.60 13.20 2.75
N CYS A 175 19.82 12.61 1.57
CA CYS A 175 20.14 13.33 0.36
C CYS A 175 18.99 14.21 -0.13
N LEU A 176 19.32 15.39 -0.67
CA LEU A 176 18.41 16.15 -1.51
C LEU A 176 18.43 15.57 -2.95
N PRO A 177 17.33 15.75 -3.73
CA PRO A 177 17.27 15.20 -5.09
C PRO A 177 18.42 15.63 -6.02
N SER A 178 18.87 16.89 -5.93
CA SER A 178 20.01 17.38 -6.69
C SER A 178 21.30 16.68 -6.28
N GLU A 179 21.55 16.51 -4.98
CA GLU A 179 22.76 15.85 -4.46
C GLU A 179 22.82 14.38 -4.88
N PHE A 180 21.69 13.68 -4.76
CA PHE A 180 21.62 12.28 -5.14
C PHE A 180 21.76 12.09 -6.66
N GLY A 181 21.09 12.93 -7.45
CA GLY A 181 21.22 12.90 -8.91
C GLY A 181 22.64 13.20 -9.39
N GLU A 182 23.28 14.21 -8.81
CA GLU A 182 24.68 14.54 -9.12
C GLU A 182 25.65 13.42 -8.75
N LYS A 183 25.40 12.69 -7.65
CA LYS A 183 26.18 11.50 -7.27
C LYS A 183 26.09 10.40 -8.34
N ILE A 184 24.88 10.10 -8.83
CA ILE A 184 24.71 9.12 -9.92
C ILE A 184 25.41 9.60 -11.19
N LYS A 185 25.22 10.87 -11.56
CA LYS A 185 25.90 11.48 -12.71
C LYS A 185 27.43 11.39 -12.59
N TYR A 186 27.98 11.70 -11.42
CA TYR A 186 29.41 11.59 -11.15
C TYR A 186 29.92 10.17 -11.42
N LEU A 187 29.22 9.14 -10.95
CA LEU A 187 29.61 7.74 -11.20
C LEU A 187 29.53 7.40 -12.70
N MET A 188 28.48 7.85 -13.39
CA MET A 188 28.32 7.63 -14.84
C MET A 188 29.45 8.26 -15.67
N GLU A 189 30.03 9.36 -15.19
CA GLU A 189 31.12 10.10 -15.89
C GLU A 189 32.51 9.63 -15.51
N HIS A 190 32.73 9.05 -14.30
CA HIS A 190 34.08 8.82 -13.76
C HIS A 190 34.40 7.34 -13.50
N VAL A 191 33.46 6.41 -13.68
CA VAL A 191 33.71 4.98 -13.42
C VAL A 191 33.92 4.22 -14.73
N ASP A 192 35.09 3.61 -14.86
CA ASP A 192 35.38 2.75 -16.01
C ASP A 192 34.51 1.50 -16.02
N GLY A 193 33.86 1.26 -17.16
CA GLY A 193 33.00 0.10 -17.35
C GLY A 193 31.57 0.25 -16.80
N ILE A 194 31.19 1.43 -16.32
CA ILE A 194 29.84 1.71 -15.75
C ILE A 194 28.71 1.34 -16.73
N HIS A 195 28.91 1.53 -18.03
CA HIS A 195 27.90 1.22 -19.06
C HIS A 195 27.71 -0.28 -19.33
N LYS A 196 28.49 -1.15 -18.68
CA LYS A 196 28.37 -2.61 -18.76
C LYS A 196 27.45 -3.17 -17.68
N VAL A 197 27.07 -2.35 -16.73
CA VAL A 197 26.24 -2.72 -15.57
C VAL A 197 25.01 -1.83 -15.46
N THR A 198 24.03 -2.27 -14.71
CA THR A 198 22.86 -1.46 -14.38
C THR A 198 23.11 -0.71 -13.07
N ILE A 199 22.91 0.61 -13.08
CA ILE A 199 22.93 1.40 -11.85
C ILE A 199 21.52 1.37 -11.25
N ALA A 200 21.43 1.04 -9.96
CA ALA A 200 20.22 1.00 -9.18
C ALA A 200 20.20 2.10 -8.11
N THR A 201 19.01 2.60 -7.83
CA THR A 201 18.76 3.54 -6.73
C THR A 201 17.97 2.83 -5.62
N HIS A 202 18.31 3.10 -4.37
CA HIS A 202 17.57 2.66 -3.19
C HIS A 202 17.51 3.82 -2.21
N CYS A 203 16.34 4.41 -2.00
CA CYS A 203 16.22 5.62 -1.20
C CYS A 203 15.22 5.45 -0.06
N HIS A 204 15.68 5.77 1.17
CA HIS A 204 14.81 5.86 2.34
C HIS A 204 14.14 7.23 2.43
N ASN A 205 13.04 7.30 3.18
CA ASN A 205 12.09 8.41 3.15
C ASN A 205 12.12 9.29 4.42
N ASP A 206 13.24 9.29 5.14
CA ASP A 206 13.35 9.99 6.44
C ASP A 206 13.07 11.49 6.34
N LEU A 207 13.45 12.13 5.25
CA LEU A 207 13.14 13.52 4.95
C LEU A 207 12.00 13.70 3.93
N GLY A 208 11.28 12.63 3.57
CA GLY A 208 10.18 12.69 2.61
C GLY A 208 10.63 12.83 1.14
N MET A 209 11.89 12.47 0.81
CA MET A 209 12.48 12.68 -0.51
C MET A 209 12.74 11.39 -1.30
N ALA A 210 12.38 10.22 -0.79
CA ALA A 210 12.74 8.94 -1.38
C ALA A 210 12.37 8.83 -2.87
N THR A 211 11.12 9.08 -3.22
CA THR A 211 10.66 9.04 -4.62
C THR A 211 11.35 10.11 -5.47
N ALA A 212 11.52 11.32 -4.94
CA ALA A 212 12.18 12.41 -5.65
C ALA A 212 13.67 12.10 -5.90
N ASN A 213 14.38 11.52 -4.91
CA ASN A 213 15.77 11.08 -5.06
C ASN A 213 15.88 9.96 -6.10
N THR A 214 15.02 8.96 -6.04
CA THR A 214 14.96 7.86 -7.03
C THR A 214 14.80 8.40 -8.45
N ILE A 215 13.82 9.27 -8.68
CA ILE A 215 13.59 9.88 -10.02
C ILE A 215 14.78 10.74 -10.44
N SER A 216 15.39 11.51 -9.53
CA SER A 216 16.60 12.27 -9.82
C SER A 216 17.76 11.34 -10.24
N GLY A 217 17.94 10.21 -9.57
CA GLY A 217 18.92 9.20 -9.96
C GLY A 217 18.64 8.59 -11.34
N VAL A 218 17.38 8.29 -11.64
CA VAL A 218 16.93 7.77 -12.95
C VAL A 218 17.23 8.78 -14.06
N MET A 219 16.94 10.05 -13.85
CA MET A 219 17.22 11.12 -14.80
C MET A 219 18.74 11.34 -15.04
N ASN A 220 19.56 10.87 -14.12
CA ASN A 220 21.04 10.97 -14.21
C ASN A 220 21.74 9.64 -14.56
N GLY A 221 20.99 8.61 -15.02
CA GLY A 221 21.57 7.41 -15.61
C GLY A 221 21.27 6.10 -14.91
N ALA A 222 20.60 6.09 -13.75
CA ALA A 222 20.12 4.85 -13.13
C ALA A 222 19.02 4.21 -13.98
N ARG A 223 19.00 2.86 -14.03
CA ARG A 223 18.03 2.08 -14.81
C ARG A 223 17.40 0.96 -14.00
N GLN A 224 17.61 0.91 -12.70
CA GLN A 224 16.84 0.11 -11.75
C GLN A 224 16.42 0.99 -10.58
N ALA A 225 15.15 0.90 -10.17
CA ALA A 225 14.63 1.53 -8.96
C ALA A 225 14.25 0.44 -7.94
N GLU A 226 14.83 0.50 -6.75
CA GLU A 226 14.44 -0.33 -5.62
C GLU A 226 13.32 0.37 -4.87
N VAL A 227 12.21 -0.33 -4.72
CA VAL A 227 10.95 0.24 -4.26
C VAL A 227 10.22 -0.75 -3.36
N THR A 228 9.22 -0.27 -2.65
CA THR A 228 8.26 -1.12 -1.93
C THR A 228 6.83 -0.72 -2.24
N ILE A 229 5.90 -1.65 -2.12
CA ILE A 229 4.48 -1.34 -2.14
C ILE A 229 4.16 -0.39 -0.97
N ASN A 230 3.42 0.66 -1.23
CA ASN A 230 3.03 1.71 -0.27
C ASN A 230 4.21 2.51 0.32
N GLY A 231 5.43 2.32 -0.17
CA GLY A 231 6.62 2.92 0.38
C GLY A 231 6.97 2.42 1.78
N ILE A 232 6.51 1.24 2.18
CA ILE A 232 6.83 0.65 3.49
C ILE A 232 8.33 0.32 3.59
N GLY A 233 8.86 0.29 4.80
CA GLY A 233 10.27 0.00 5.05
C GLY A 233 10.74 0.56 6.37
N GLU A 234 11.99 0.34 6.67
CA GLU A 234 12.57 0.76 7.95
C GLU A 234 12.39 2.26 8.19
N ARG A 235 12.12 2.66 9.44
CA ARG A 235 11.90 4.03 9.93
C ARG A 235 10.73 4.71 9.21
N ALA A 236 11.02 5.62 8.25
CA ALA A 236 10.00 6.37 7.49
C ALA A 236 9.62 5.71 6.14
N GLY A 237 10.21 4.54 5.85
CA GLY A 237 9.94 3.78 4.65
C GLY A 237 10.89 4.04 3.48
N ASN A 238 10.53 3.50 2.34
CA ASN A 238 11.28 3.49 1.08
C ASN A 238 10.58 4.31 -0.01
N THR A 239 11.21 4.36 -1.18
CA THR A 239 10.54 4.81 -2.41
C THR A 239 9.32 3.95 -2.70
N SER A 240 8.19 4.59 -3.00
CA SER A 240 6.93 3.90 -3.32
C SER A 240 6.91 3.40 -4.76
N LEU A 241 6.61 2.12 -4.98
CA LEU A 241 6.47 1.52 -6.31
C LEU A 241 5.42 2.26 -7.16
N GLU A 242 4.25 2.48 -6.57
CA GLU A 242 3.11 3.14 -7.22
C GLU A 242 3.45 4.55 -7.69
N GLU A 243 4.24 5.30 -6.92
CA GLU A 243 4.65 6.65 -7.28
C GLU A 243 5.61 6.64 -8.47
N VAL A 244 6.66 5.79 -8.42
CA VAL A 244 7.61 5.65 -9.53
C VAL A 244 6.93 5.21 -10.82
N ALA A 245 6.07 4.18 -10.75
CA ALA A 245 5.37 3.65 -11.91
C ALA A 245 4.46 4.72 -12.56
N MET A 246 3.74 5.49 -11.74
CA MET A 246 2.84 6.52 -12.24
C MET A 246 3.57 7.78 -12.71
N ILE A 247 4.71 8.14 -12.13
CA ILE A 247 5.58 9.20 -12.66
C ILE A 247 6.05 8.84 -14.07
N CYS A 248 6.62 7.63 -14.28
CA CYS A 248 7.06 7.19 -15.60
C CYS A 248 5.91 7.14 -16.62
N ARG A 249 4.69 6.77 -16.20
CA ARG A 249 3.50 6.75 -17.06
C ARG A 249 3.02 8.15 -17.43
N SER A 250 3.05 9.10 -16.49
CA SER A 250 2.50 10.45 -16.67
C SER A 250 3.46 11.38 -17.41
N HIS A 251 4.77 11.22 -17.20
CA HIS A 251 5.83 12.04 -17.77
C HIS A 251 6.49 11.38 -18.98
N LYS A 252 5.76 11.35 -20.10
CA LYS A 252 6.24 10.71 -21.35
C LYS A 252 7.51 11.37 -21.91
N GLU A 253 7.73 12.63 -21.59
CA GLU A 253 8.93 13.40 -21.97
C GLU A 253 10.21 12.84 -21.33
N MET A 254 10.13 12.05 -20.27
CA MET A 254 11.28 11.34 -19.70
C MET A 254 11.81 10.24 -20.63
N ASP A 255 11.00 9.78 -21.58
CA ASP A 255 11.26 8.63 -22.46
C ASP A 255 11.66 7.35 -21.73
N ILE A 256 11.10 7.14 -20.52
CA ILE A 256 11.34 6.00 -19.63
C ILE A 256 10.05 5.23 -19.42
N VAL A 257 10.13 3.91 -19.53
CA VAL A 257 8.98 3.01 -19.33
C VAL A 257 9.28 1.90 -18.35
N THR A 258 8.24 1.43 -17.66
CA THR A 258 8.29 0.25 -16.76
C THR A 258 7.37 -0.86 -17.29
N ASN A 259 7.55 -2.07 -16.79
CA ASN A 259 6.65 -3.20 -17.08
C ASN A 259 5.43 -3.27 -16.14
N ILE A 260 5.29 -2.31 -15.23
CA ILE A 260 4.23 -2.35 -14.23
C ILE A 260 2.85 -2.27 -14.88
N ASN A 261 2.01 -3.25 -14.58
CA ASN A 261 0.59 -3.19 -14.87
C ASN A 261 -0.11 -2.28 -13.85
N THR A 262 -0.18 -1.01 -14.19
CA THR A 262 -0.66 0.02 -13.28
C THR A 262 -2.10 -0.23 -12.79
N THR A 263 -2.94 -0.91 -13.58
CA THR A 263 -4.33 -1.22 -13.19
C THR A 263 -4.45 -2.17 -12.00
N LYS A 264 -3.36 -2.83 -11.59
CA LYS A 264 -3.30 -3.71 -10.42
C LYS A 264 -2.79 -3.00 -9.15
N ILE A 265 -2.27 -1.77 -9.26
CA ILE A 265 -1.59 -1.05 -8.16
C ILE A 265 -2.46 -0.98 -6.91
N CYS A 266 -3.67 -0.44 -6.99
CA CYS A 266 -4.53 -0.28 -5.81
C CYS A 266 -4.98 -1.61 -5.20
N GLY A 267 -5.10 -2.67 -6.01
CA GLY A 267 -5.39 -4.02 -5.52
C GLY A 267 -4.25 -4.58 -4.67
N VAL A 268 -3.02 -4.52 -5.20
CA VAL A 268 -1.81 -4.99 -4.50
C VAL A 268 -1.52 -4.14 -3.26
N SER A 269 -1.69 -2.81 -3.35
CA SER A 269 -1.56 -1.90 -2.21
C SER A 269 -2.47 -2.29 -1.05
N ARG A 270 -3.75 -2.58 -1.31
CA ARG A 270 -4.70 -3.01 -0.28
C ARG A 270 -4.34 -4.38 0.31
N MET A 271 -3.93 -5.32 -0.53
CA MET A 271 -3.48 -6.65 -0.08
C MET A 271 -2.32 -6.54 0.90
N VAL A 272 -1.23 -5.86 0.51
CA VAL A 272 -0.04 -5.68 1.35
C VAL A 272 -0.39 -4.94 2.64
N SER A 273 -1.18 -3.86 2.56
CA SER A 273 -1.65 -3.12 3.73
C SER A 273 -2.42 -4.00 4.71
N SER A 274 -3.27 -4.91 4.21
CA SER A 274 -4.06 -5.83 5.03
C SER A 274 -3.19 -6.92 5.66
N LEU A 275 -2.33 -7.58 4.88
CA LEU A 275 -1.49 -8.67 5.36
C LEU A 275 -0.46 -8.19 6.38
N MET A 276 0.14 -7.03 6.16
CA MET A 276 1.13 -6.44 7.06
C MET A 276 0.53 -5.60 8.21
N ASN A 277 -0.80 -5.50 8.27
CA ASN A 277 -1.51 -4.68 9.24
C ASN A 277 -0.97 -3.23 9.31
N MET A 278 -0.59 -2.68 8.16
CA MET A 278 -0.04 -1.34 7.99
C MET A 278 -0.99 -0.49 7.13
N PRO A 279 -1.97 0.22 7.73
CA PRO A 279 -2.96 0.98 6.98
C PRO A 279 -2.34 2.09 6.15
N VAL A 280 -2.75 2.19 4.89
CA VAL A 280 -2.35 3.28 4.01
C VAL A 280 -2.96 4.60 4.49
N GLN A 281 -2.14 5.65 4.57
CA GLN A 281 -2.64 6.98 4.93
C GLN A 281 -3.71 7.44 3.91
N PRO A 282 -4.83 8.04 4.37
CA PRO A 282 -5.90 8.44 3.47
C PRO A 282 -5.48 9.38 2.33
N ASN A 283 -4.47 10.19 2.56
CA ASN A 283 -3.91 11.16 1.60
C ASN A 283 -2.62 10.67 0.92
N LYS A 284 -2.26 9.38 1.04
CA LYS A 284 -1.12 8.81 0.31
C LYS A 284 -1.34 8.98 -1.19
N ALA A 285 -0.31 9.41 -1.89
CA ALA A 285 -0.36 9.54 -3.34
C ALA A 285 -0.77 8.21 -4.00
N ILE A 286 -1.55 8.26 -5.06
CA ILE A 286 -2.00 7.15 -5.90
C ILE A 286 -2.98 6.18 -5.20
N VAL A 287 -2.64 5.66 -4.03
CA VAL A 287 -3.34 4.52 -3.37
C VAL A 287 -4.17 4.91 -2.16
N GLY A 288 -4.00 6.11 -1.63
CA GLY A 288 -4.81 6.61 -0.52
C GLY A 288 -6.28 6.79 -0.91
N ARG A 289 -7.20 6.51 0.01
CA ARG A 289 -8.65 6.61 -0.27
C ARG A 289 -9.10 8.02 -0.72
N ASN A 290 -8.33 9.05 -0.40
CA ASN A 290 -8.60 10.43 -0.79
C ASN A 290 -7.87 10.85 -2.07
N ALA A 291 -7.03 9.99 -2.66
CA ALA A 291 -6.20 10.35 -3.82
C ALA A 291 -7.04 10.81 -5.03
N PHE A 292 -8.26 10.31 -5.15
CA PHE A 292 -9.21 10.64 -6.23
C PHE A 292 -10.52 11.20 -5.69
N ALA A 293 -10.49 11.83 -4.50
CA ALA A 293 -11.67 12.40 -3.86
C ALA A 293 -11.62 13.93 -3.89
N HIS A 294 -12.69 14.56 -4.36
CA HIS A 294 -12.83 16.02 -4.39
C HIS A 294 -13.91 16.47 -3.42
N SER A 295 -13.55 17.35 -2.46
CA SER A 295 -14.49 17.92 -1.49
C SER A 295 -14.73 19.42 -1.68
N SER A 296 -13.86 20.12 -2.41
CA SER A 296 -14.02 21.56 -2.72
C SER A 296 -15.01 21.77 -3.87
N GLY A 297 -15.98 22.63 -3.68
CA GLY A 297 -17.00 22.93 -4.70
C GLY A 297 -16.41 23.45 -6.02
N ILE A 298 -15.31 24.23 -5.96
CA ILE A 298 -14.61 24.73 -7.15
C ILE A 298 -13.96 23.57 -7.92
N HIS A 299 -13.30 22.66 -7.22
CA HIS A 299 -12.68 21.49 -7.83
C HIS A 299 -13.74 20.53 -8.39
N GLN A 300 -14.83 20.28 -7.66
CA GLN A 300 -15.93 19.44 -8.10
C GLN A 300 -16.57 19.98 -9.40
N ASP A 301 -16.83 21.29 -9.48
CA ASP A 301 -17.36 21.94 -10.68
C ASP A 301 -16.38 21.83 -11.86
N GLY A 302 -15.08 22.01 -11.60
CA GLY A 302 -14.04 21.87 -12.62
C GLY A 302 -13.93 20.43 -13.17
N VAL A 303 -13.88 19.43 -12.28
CA VAL A 303 -13.83 18.01 -12.68
C VAL A 303 -15.07 17.59 -13.46
N LEU A 304 -16.27 18.06 -13.08
CA LEU A 304 -17.52 17.80 -13.80
C LEU A 304 -17.54 18.40 -15.21
N LYS A 305 -16.83 19.51 -15.44
CA LYS A 305 -16.69 20.13 -16.76
C LYS A 305 -15.61 19.47 -17.61
N ASN A 306 -14.45 19.26 -17.03
CA ASN A 306 -13.32 18.53 -17.63
C ASN A 306 -12.42 17.99 -16.53
N ARG A 307 -12.24 16.67 -16.44
CA ARG A 307 -11.39 15.99 -15.45
C ARG A 307 -9.96 16.50 -15.44
N GLU A 308 -9.38 16.71 -16.62
CA GLU A 308 -7.99 17.18 -16.76
C GLU A 308 -7.71 18.52 -16.11
N SER A 309 -8.78 19.28 -15.73
CA SER A 309 -8.62 20.55 -15.00
C SER A 309 -8.01 20.37 -13.60
N TYR A 310 -8.17 19.18 -12.96
CA TYR A 310 -7.73 18.91 -11.60
C TYR A 310 -7.19 17.49 -11.40
N GLU A 311 -7.23 16.64 -12.42
CA GLU A 311 -6.77 15.26 -12.34
C GLU A 311 -5.75 14.98 -13.45
N ILE A 312 -4.56 14.53 -13.05
CA ILE A 312 -3.48 14.11 -13.96
C ILE A 312 -3.45 12.59 -14.18
N ILE A 313 -4.24 11.85 -13.41
CA ILE A 313 -4.32 10.38 -13.45
C ILE A 313 -5.79 9.99 -13.50
N ASP A 314 -6.17 9.11 -14.44
CA ASP A 314 -7.47 8.45 -14.40
C ASP A 314 -7.44 7.37 -13.30
N PRO A 315 -8.38 7.35 -12.34
CA PRO A 315 -8.49 6.29 -11.35
C PRO A 315 -8.46 4.89 -11.93
N LYS A 316 -9.06 4.68 -13.11
CA LYS A 316 -9.04 3.39 -13.82
C LYS A 316 -7.63 2.94 -14.18
N ASP A 317 -6.72 3.88 -14.39
CA ASP A 317 -5.32 3.58 -14.68
C ASP A 317 -4.59 2.89 -13.52
N VAL A 318 -5.14 2.99 -12.31
CA VAL A 318 -4.57 2.37 -11.08
C VAL A 318 -5.51 1.33 -10.45
N GLY A 319 -6.60 0.95 -11.15
CA GLY A 319 -7.53 -0.08 -10.70
C GLY A 319 -8.59 0.41 -9.70
N VAL A 320 -9.02 1.66 -9.86
CA VAL A 320 -10.15 2.25 -9.14
C VAL A 320 -11.26 2.56 -10.13
N ASP A 321 -12.44 2.00 -9.93
CA ASP A 321 -13.52 2.05 -10.93
C ASP A 321 -14.10 3.45 -11.14
N GLU A 322 -14.22 4.26 -10.08
CA GLU A 322 -14.82 5.60 -10.14
C GLU A 322 -14.20 6.60 -9.14
N ASN A 323 -14.25 7.88 -9.50
CA ASN A 323 -13.95 8.99 -8.60
C ASN A 323 -15.08 9.17 -7.60
N SER A 324 -14.75 9.40 -6.33
CA SER A 324 -15.75 9.76 -5.34
C SER A 324 -15.87 11.28 -5.20
N ILE A 325 -16.99 11.86 -5.64
CA ILE A 325 -17.38 13.20 -5.23
C ILE A 325 -17.96 13.09 -3.82
N VAL A 326 -17.15 13.44 -2.84
CA VAL A 326 -17.56 13.43 -1.43
C VAL A 326 -18.32 14.71 -1.14
N LEU A 327 -19.59 14.59 -0.79
CA LEU A 327 -20.45 15.71 -0.44
C LEU A 327 -20.16 16.19 1.00
N THR A 328 -19.74 17.45 1.13
CA THR A 328 -19.41 18.09 2.41
C THR A 328 -20.01 19.50 2.44
N ALA A 329 -19.89 20.20 3.57
CA ALA A 329 -20.31 21.62 3.69
C ALA A 329 -19.63 22.56 2.66
N ARG A 330 -18.55 22.09 2.00
CA ARG A 330 -17.83 22.84 0.96
C ARG A 330 -18.27 22.52 -0.47
N SER A 331 -19.16 21.54 -0.64
CA SER A 331 -19.67 21.13 -1.96
C SER A 331 -20.65 22.16 -2.50
N GLY A 332 -20.50 22.48 -3.79
CA GLY A 332 -21.38 23.40 -4.49
C GLY A 332 -22.65 22.76 -5.03
N ARG A 333 -23.56 23.58 -5.59
CA ARG A 333 -24.80 23.13 -6.24
C ARG A 333 -24.57 22.11 -7.35
N ALA A 334 -23.48 22.27 -8.11
CA ALA A 334 -23.11 21.36 -9.21
C ALA A 334 -22.86 19.94 -8.71
N ALA A 335 -22.16 19.78 -7.59
CA ALA A 335 -21.90 18.48 -6.99
C ALA A 335 -23.18 17.81 -6.47
N LEU A 336 -24.05 18.57 -5.78
CA LEU A 336 -25.35 18.03 -5.33
C LEU A 336 -26.21 17.62 -6.53
N LYS A 337 -26.29 18.46 -7.57
CA LYS A 337 -27.04 18.16 -8.81
C LYS A 337 -26.52 16.90 -9.48
N HIS A 338 -25.17 16.77 -9.60
CA HIS A 338 -24.54 15.58 -10.17
C HIS A 338 -24.89 14.31 -9.36
N ARG A 339 -24.80 14.37 -8.03
CA ARG A 339 -25.15 13.21 -7.18
C ARG A 339 -26.62 12.83 -7.28
N LEU A 340 -27.51 13.82 -7.33
CA LEU A 340 -28.92 13.60 -7.60
C LEU A 340 -29.16 12.90 -8.94
N HIS A 341 -28.47 13.36 -10.00
CA HIS A 341 -28.54 12.76 -11.33
C HIS A 341 -28.05 11.29 -11.32
N VAL A 342 -26.92 10.99 -10.66
CA VAL A 342 -26.41 9.63 -10.49
C VAL A 342 -27.44 8.75 -9.75
N LEU A 343 -28.21 9.30 -8.81
CA LEU A 343 -29.30 8.61 -8.10
C LEU A 343 -30.62 8.59 -8.90
N GLY A 344 -30.59 8.99 -10.17
CA GLY A 344 -31.75 8.99 -11.05
C GLY A 344 -32.80 10.09 -10.72
N ILE A 345 -32.36 11.17 -10.06
CA ILE A 345 -33.25 12.26 -9.65
C ILE A 345 -32.92 13.51 -10.45
N GLU A 346 -33.90 13.96 -11.23
CA GLU A 346 -33.84 15.25 -11.91
C GLU A 346 -34.67 16.29 -11.14
N MET A 347 -34.11 17.48 -10.96
CA MET A 347 -34.74 18.61 -10.28
C MET A 347 -34.69 19.85 -11.16
N ASP A 348 -35.76 20.64 -11.15
CA ASP A 348 -35.72 22.00 -11.67
C ASP A 348 -34.85 22.90 -10.77
N LYS A 349 -34.61 24.13 -11.26
CA LYS A 349 -33.71 25.05 -10.56
C LYS A 349 -34.20 25.44 -9.16
N ASP A 350 -35.52 25.67 -9.00
CA ASP A 350 -36.09 26.11 -7.73
C ASP A 350 -36.09 25.00 -6.67
N ALA A 351 -36.39 23.75 -7.09
CA ALA A 351 -36.31 22.58 -6.25
C ALA A 351 -34.85 22.29 -5.82
N LEU A 352 -33.91 22.42 -6.75
CA LEU A 352 -32.47 22.22 -6.47
C LEU A 352 -31.95 23.28 -5.47
N ASP A 353 -32.37 24.56 -5.60
CA ASP A 353 -31.95 25.62 -4.70
C ASP A 353 -32.46 25.34 -3.27
N LYS A 354 -33.71 24.92 -3.11
CA LYS A 354 -34.27 24.53 -1.81
C LYS A 354 -33.56 23.30 -1.21
N ALA A 355 -33.31 22.29 -2.04
CA ALA A 355 -32.54 21.10 -1.61
C ALA A 355 -31.12 21.47 -1.19
N TYR A 356 -30.48 22.40 -1.89
CA TYR A 356 -29.14 22.87 -1.57
C TYR A 356 -29.05 23.65 -0.25
N GLU A 357 -30.06 24.50 0.06
CA GLU A 357 -30.15 25.16 1.37
C GLU A 357 -30.31 24.17 2.52
N ALA A 358 -31.14 23.15 2.33
CA ALA A 358 -31.29 22.08 3.30
C ALA A 358 -30.01 21.22 3.42
N PHE A 359 -29.34 20.97 2.30
CA PHE A 359 -28.05 20.29 2.24
C PHE A 359 -26.98 21.01 3.08
N LEU A 360 -26.82 22.32 2.94
CA LEU A 360 -25.85 23.08 3.73
C LEU A 360 -26.13 22.96 5.24
N LYS A 361 -27.39 23.07 5.67
CA LYS A 361 -27.76 22.92 7.08
C LYS A 361 -27.46 21.51 7.62
N LEU A 362 -27.60 20.49 6.78
CA LEU A 362 -27.25 19.11 7.14
C LEU A 362 -25.73 18.91 7.20
N ALA A 363 -25.01 19.43 6.21
CA ALA A 363 -23.57 19.31 6.08
C ALA A 363 -22.80 20.08 7.19
N ASP A 364 -23.37 21.12 7.78
CA ASP A 364 -22.80 21.77 8.97
C ASP A 364 -22.84 20.88 10.22
N ARG A 365 -23.75 19.88 10.24
CA ARG A 365 -23.93 18.98 11.38
C ARG A 365 -23.33 17.58 11.15
N LYS A 366 -23.11 17.20 9.89
CA LYS A 366 -22.66 15.87 9.50
C LYS A 366 -21.43 15.99 8.57
N LYS A 367 -20.32 15.35 8.93
CA LYS A 367 -19.03 15.47 8.20
C LYS A 367 -19.08 14.90 6.77
N GLU A 368 -19.85 13.86 6.54
CA GLU A 368 -20.02 13.22 5.23
C GLU A 368 -21.51 13.04 4.96
N ILE A 369 -21.96 13.49 3.80
CA ILE A 369 -23.35 13.36 3.33
C ILE A 369 -23.41 12.14 2.42
N ASN A 370 -24.20 11.15 2.80
CA ASN A 370 -24.41 9.92 2.02
C ASN A 370 -25.63 10.02 1.08
N ASP A 371 -25.85 8.98 0.29
CA ASP A 371 -26.93 8.94 -0.70
C ASP A 371 -28.32 9.02 -0.06
N ASP A 372 -28.52 8.39 1.11
CA ASP A 372 -29.79 8.46 1.83
C ASP A 372 -30.10 9.91 2.26
N ASP A 373 -29.10 10.64 2.68
CA ASP A 373 -29.23 12.06 3.00
C ASP A 373 -29.66 12.85 1.75
N VAL A 374 -29.03 12.56 0.60
CA VAL A 374 -29.36 13.20 -0.68
C VAL A 374 -30.79 12.88 -1.12
N LEU A 375 -31.21 11.60 -0.99
CA LEU A 375 -32.58 11.16 -1.28
C LEU A 375 -33.61 11.85 -0.36
N MET A 376 -33.27 12.01 0.92
CA MET A 376 -34.10 12.73 1.89
C MET A 376 -34.25 14.21 1.51
N LEU A 377 -33.17 14.87 1.13
CA LEU A 377 -33.16 16.27 0.67
C LEU A 377 -33.97 16.46 -0.62
N ALA A 378 -34.03 15.44 -1.46
CA ALA A 378 -34.84 15.41 -2.68
C ALA A 378 -36.33 15.18 -2.45
N GLY A 379 -36.77 14.97 -1.20
CA GLY A 379 -38.16 14.63 -0.88
C GLY A 379 -38.59 13.24 -1.40
N LYS A 380 -37.62 12.43 -1.86
CA LYS A 380 -37.83 11.08 -2.38
C LYS A 380 -37.45 9.98 -1.38
N HIS A 381 -37.23 10.36 -0.13
CA HIS A 381 -37.06 9.40 0.94
C HIS A 381 -38.41 8.70 1.14
N ASN A 382 -38.58 7.58 0.49
CA ASN A 382 -39.52 6.61 0.97
C ASN A 382 -39.02 6.21 2.35
N ALA A 383 -39.65 6.71 3.40
CA ALA A 383 -39.56 6.07 4.70
C ALA A 383 -40.02 4.63 4.42
N SER A 384 -39.08 3.75 4.13
CA SER A 384 -39.41 2.37 3.80
C SER A 384 -40.13 1.81 5.02
N LYS A 385 -41.33 1.33 4.83
CA LYS A 385 -42.15 0.67 5.86
C LYS A 385 -41.45 -0.57 6.44
N HIS A 386 -40.25 -0.88 5.96
CA HIS A 386 -39.45 -2.08 6.27
C HIS A 386 -38.07 -1.75 6.78
N ARG A 387 -37.93 -0.79 7.71
CA ARG A 387 -36.63 -0.54 8.34
C ARG A 387 -36.40 -1.54 9.47
N ILE A 388 -35.32 -2.33 9.35
CA ILE A 388 -34.84 -3.20 10.42
C ILE A 388 -34.19 -2.32 11.49
N LYS A 389 -34.60 -2.47 12.73
CA LYS A 389 -34.01 -1.79 13.89
C LYS A 389 -33.54 -2.81 14.91
N LEU A 390 -32.44 -2.52 15.58
CA LEU A 390 -32.06 -3.28 16.76
C LEU A 390 -32.99 -2.93 17.91
N ASP A 391 -33.73 -3.92 18.42
CA ASP A 391 -34.58 -3.77 19.58
C ASP A 391 -33.78 -3.99 20.86
N TYR A 392 -33.04 -5.11 20.94
CA TYR A 392 -32.08 -5.37 21.99
C TYR A 392 -30.92 -6.22 21.51
N LEU A 393 -29.80 -6.13 22.24
CA LEU A 393 -28.64 -6.98 22.11
C LEU A 393 -28.17 -7.40 23.50
N GLN A 394 -28.11 -8.71 23.72
CA GLN A 394 -27.51 -9.28 24.92
C GLN A 394 -26.36 -10.18 24.50
N VAL A 395 -25.17 -9.98 25.07
CA VAL A 395 -23.97 -10.76 24.75
C VAL A 395 -23.34 -11.28 26.02
N THR A 396 -23.01 -12.57 26.01
CA THR A 396 -22.17 -13.21 27.00
C THR A 396 -20.86 -13.62 26.35
N SER A 397 -19.76 -13.06 26.81
CA SER A 397 -18.40 -13.31 26.25
C SER A 397 -17.37 -13.25 27.37
N GLY A 398 -16.30 -14.05 27.26
CA GLY A 398 -15.20 -14.05 28.24
C GLY A 398 -14.13 -15.08 27.90
N VAL A 399 -13.06 -15.08 28.68
CA VAL A 399 -11.96 -16.04 28.49
C VAL A 399 -12.43 -17.43 28.92
N GLY A 400 -12.24 -18.42 28.06
CA GLY A 400 -12.58 -19.84 28.36
C GLY A 400 -14.05 -20.21 28.16
N ILE A 401 -14.89 -19.29 27.63
CA ILE A 401 -16.29 -19.59 27.30
C ILE A 401 -16.55 -19.24 25.83
N HIS A 402 -17.54 -19.90 25.23
CA HIS A 402 -18.01 -19.52 23.90
C HIS A 402 -18.83 -18.21 23.97
N SER A 403 -18.57 -17.28 23.05
CA SER A 403 -19.39 -16.08 22.94
C SER A 403 -20.77 -16.44 22.42
N VAL A 404 -21.81 -15.94 23.10
CA VAL A 404 -23.21 -16.09 22.74
C VAL A 404 -23.86 -14.72 22.65
N ALA A 405 -24.64 -14.48 21.61
CA ALA A 405 -25.45 -13.28 21.48
C ALA A 405 -26.93 -13.63 21.26
N SER A 406 -27.82 -12.92 21.97
CA SER A 406 -29.23 -12.88 21.71
C SER A 406 -29.62 -11.52 21.16
N VAL A 407 -30.24 -11.49 20.00
CA VAL A 407 -30.59 -10.28 19.27
C VAL A 407 -32.07 -10.21 19.03
N GLY A 408 -32.70 -9.10 19.37
CA GLY A 408 -34.02 -8.73 18.94
C GLY A 408 -34.00 -7.69 17.83
N LEU A 409 -34.73 -7.93 16.76
CA LEU A 409 -34.93 -6.98 15.67
C LEU A 409 -36.39 -6.59 15.56
N ASP A 410 -36.63 -5.29 15.39
CA ASP A 410 -37.92 -4.77 14.94
C ASP A 410 -37.89 -4.62 13.41
N ILE A 411 -38.69 -5.41 12.72
CA ILE A 411 -38.85 -5.35 11.26
C ILE A 411 -40.23 -4.90 10.94
N SER A 412 -40.42 -3.63 10.64
CA SER A 412 -41.74 -3.06 10.28
C SER A 412 -42.79 -3.13 11.41
N GLY A 413 -42.36 -3.10 12.67
CA GLY A 413 -43.24 -3.19 13.83
C GLY A 413 -43.46 -4.62 14.33
N GLU A 414 -42.92 -5.62 13.65
CA GLU A 414 -42.90 -7.01 14.13
C GLU A 414 -41.54 -7.33 14.77
N LYS A 415 -41.55 -8.03 15.89
CA LYS A 415 -40.36 -8.38 16.66
C LYS A 415 -39.92 -9.82 16.35
N PHE A 416 -38.63 -9.94 16.01
CA PHE A 416 -37.96 -11.21 15.73
C PHE A 416 -36.78 -11.38 16.65
N GLU A 417 -36.57 -12.59 17.13
CA GLU A 417 -35.47 -12.90 18.05
C GLU A 417 -34.68 -14.11 17.56
N ALA A 418 -33.36 -14.06 17.74
CA ALA A 418 -32.48 -15.21 17.52
C ALA A 418 -31.32 -15.16 18.45
N SER A 419 -30.76 -16.34 18.73
CA SER A 419 -29.48 -16.46 19.48
C SER A 419 -28.51 -17.31 18.71
N ALA A 420 -27.23 -16.90 18.74
CA ALA A 420 -26.17 -17.63 18.07
C ALA A 420 -24.88 -17.61 18.89
N THR A 421 -24.06 -18.64 18.67
CA THR A 421 -22.67 -18.69 19.14
C THR A 421 -21.72 -18.17 18.06
N GLY A 422 -20.58 -17.60 18.47
CA GLY A 422 -19.57 -17.11 17.55
C GLY A 422 -18.15 -17.21 18.11
N ASN A 423 -17.16 -16.92 17.27
CA ASN A 423 -15.74 -16.87 17.66
C ASN A 423 -15.43 -15.69 18.59
N GLY A 424 -16.34 -14.73 18.67
CA GLY A 424 -16.27 -13.57 19.54
C GLY A 424 -17.64 -12.88 19.62
N PRO A 425 -17.80 -11.83 20.46
CA PRO A 425 -19.07 -11.18 20.72
C PRO A 425 -19.72 -10.59 19.46
N VAL A 426 -18.92 -9.99 18.57
CA VAL A 426 -19.41 -9.40 17.31
C VAL A 426 -19.85 -10.50 16.31
N ASP A 427 -19.05 -11.58 16.16
CA ASP A 427 -19.41 -12.70 15.29
C ASP A 427 -20.71 -13.38 15.76
N ALA A 428 -20.87 -13.55 17.07
CA ALA A 428 -22.11 -14.09 17.65
C ALA A 428 -23.33 -13.21 17.32
N ALA A 429 -23.22 -11.89 17.49
CA ALA A 429 -24.27 -10.94 17.18
C ALA A 429 -24.64 -10.94 15.68
N ILE A 430 -23.63 -10.89 14.79
CA ILE A 430 -23.86 -10.96 13.33
C ILE A 430 -24.52 -12.26 12.93
N ARG A 431 -24.12 -13.41 13.49
CA ARG A 431 -24.75 -14.71 13.21
C ARG A 431 -26.21 -14.74 13.66
N ALA A 432 -26.52 -14.17 14.83
CA ALA A 432 -27.91 -14.08 15.30
C ALA A 432 -28.75 -13.20 14.34
N ILE A 433 -28.26 -12.06 13.91
CA ILE A 433 -28.91 -11.19 12.91
C ILE A 433 -29.17 -11.95 11.60
N LYS A 434 -28.13 -12.67 11.09
CA LYS A 434 -28.26 -13.48 9.86
C LYS A 434 -29.35 -14.56 9.95
N GLN A 435 -29.56 -15.16 11.12
CA GLN A 435 -30.61 -16.14 11.34
C GLN A 435 -32.03 -15.52 11.21
N ILE A 436 -32.22 -14.27 11.64
CA ILE A 436 -33.49 -13.55 11.50
C ILE A 436 -33.71 -13.14 10.04
N ILE A 437 -32.67 -12.65 9.36
CA ILE A 437 -32.82 -12.09 8.02
C ILE A 437 -32.87 -13.16 6.92
N HIS A 438 -32.37 -14.38 7.18
CA HIS A 438 -32.37 -15.52 6.24
C HIS A 438 -31.78 -15.21 4.85
N ARG A 439 -30.74 -14.38 4.76
CA ARG A 439 -30.03 -14.06 3.51
C ARG A 439 -28.56 -14.37 3.60
N THR A 440 -27.97 -14.75 2.47
CA THR A 440 -26.52 -14.95 2.38
C THR A 440 -25.82 -13.61 2.33
N MET A 441 -25.02 -13.33 3.36
CA MET A 441 -24.30 -12.07 3.51
C MET A 441 -22.90 -12.36 4.03
N VAL A 442 -21.89 -11.64 3.50
CA VAL A 442 -20.49 -11.77 3.92
C VAL A 442 -19.99 -10.39 4.34
N VAL A 443 -19.39 -10.30 5.52
CA VAL A 443 -18.67 -9.10 5.95
C VAL A 443 -17.31 -9.13 5.24
N LYS A 444 -17.04 -8.15 4.40
CA LYS A 444 -15.77 -8.01 3.66
C LYS A 444 -14.78 -7.12 4.39
N GLU A 445 -15.26 -6.06 5.01
CA GLU A 445 -14.44 -5.14 5.78
C GLU A 445 -15.11 -4.82 7.11
N PHE A 446 -14.30 -4.76 8.15
CA PHE A 446 -14.73 -4.41 9.50
C PHE A 446 -13.65 -3.56 10.15
N LEU A 447 -13.93 -2.27 10.34
CA LEU A 447 -13.00 -1.31 10.91
C LEU A 447 -13.60 -0.65 12.15
N ILE A 448 -12.85 -0.66 13.23
CA ILE A 448 -13.20 0.03 14.47
C ILE A 448 -12.22 1.19 14.68
N GLN A 449 -12.75 2.39 14.94
CA GLN A 449 -11.98 3.58 15.26
C GLN A 449 -12.42 4.16 16.60
N ALA A 450 -11.49 4.34 17.53
CA ALA A 450 -11.70 5.14 18.74
C ALA A 450 -11.53 6.63 18.41
N ILE A 451 -12.32 7.51 19.04
CA ILE A 451 -12.31 8.95 18.74
C ILE A 451 -11.33 9.69 19.69
N ASN A 452 -11.26 9.31 20.95
CA ASN A 452 -10.44 9.97 21.98
C ASN A 452 -9.71 8.97 22.88
N LYS A 453 -9.10 9.46 23.96
CA LYS A 453 -8.41 8.64 24.96
C LYS A 453 -9.30 8.45 26.18
N GLY A 454 -9.78 7.25 26.43
CA GLY A 454 -10.53 6.89 27.62
C GLY A 454 -11.37 5.64 27.45
N SER A 455 -11.73 4.99 28.55
CA SER A 455 -12.56 3.76 28.54
C SER A 455 -14.04 3.99 28.22
N ASN A 456 -14.49 5.25 28.24
CA ASN A 456 -15.89 5.64 27.98
C ASN A 456 -16.05 6.31 26.63
N ASP A 457 -15.09 6.12 25.73
CA ASP A 457 -15.12 6.76 24.42
C ASP A 457 -16.08 6.08 23.44
N VAL A 458 -16.55 6.86 22.48
CA VAL A 458 -17.44 6.36 21.42
C VAL A 458 -16.59 5.64 20.36
N GLY A 459 -16.80 4.34 20.21
CA GLY A 459 -16.24 3.56 19.11
C GLY A 459 -17.08 3.78 17.84
N LYS A 460 -16.42 4.14 16.75
CA LYS A 460 -16.99 4.16 15.40
C LYS A 460 -16.73 2.83 14.73
N VAL A 461 -17.76 2.25 14.16
CA VAL A 461 -17.69 1.02 13.40
C VAL A 461 -18.08 1.27 11.96
N HIS A 462 -17.20 0.89 11.05
CA HIS A 462 -17.40 0.89 9.61
C HIS A 462 -17.41 -0.56 9.14
N MET A 463 -18.40 -0.93 8.34
CA MET A 463 -18.55 -2.30 7.87
C MET A 463 -18.96 -2.34 6.41
N THR A 464 -18.32 -3.18 5.61
CA THR A 464 -18.74 -3.47 4.23
C THR A 464 -19.32 -4.88 4.18
N VAL A 465 -20.59 -4.99 3.77
CA VAL A 465 -21.32 -6.25 3.65
C VAL A 465 -21.60 -6.55 2.18
N GLU A 466 -21.19 -7.74 1.72
CA GLU A 466 -21.50 -8.22 0.38
C GLU A 466 -22.79 -9.06 0.38
N HIS A 467 -23.66 -8.78 -0.56
CA HIS A 467 -24.88 -9.54 -0.84
C HIS A 467 -25.13 -9.55 -2.35
N ASP A 468 -25.32 -10.75 -2.94
CA ASP A 468 -25.56 -10.95 -4.37
C ASP A 468 -24.55 -10.23 -5.30
N GLY A 469 -23.26 -10.27 -4.91
CA GLY A 469 -22.16 -9.67 -5.68
C GLY A 469 -22.01 -8.15 -5.54
N ASN A 470 -22.90 -7.49 -4.77
CA ASN A 470 -22.84 -6.05 -4.50
C ASN A 470 -22.36 -5.79 -3.07
N SER A 471 -21.60 -4.71 -2.88
CA SER A 471 -21.08 -4.28 -1.59
C SER A 471 -21.92 -3.14 -1.00
N TYR A 472 -22.30 -3.26 0.25
CA TYR A 472 -23.11 -2.29 1.00
C TYR A 472 -22.35 -1.84 2.24
N TYR A 473 -22.13 -0.55 2.35
CA TYR A 473 -21.43 0.04 3.49
C TYR A 473 -22.40 0.33 4.62
N GLY A 474 -22.00 0.00 5.86
CA GLY A 474 -22.75 0.30 7.08
C GLY A 474 -21.88 1.03 8.10
N PHE A 475 -22.50 1.90 8.88
CA PHE A 475 -21.84 2.71 9.89
C PHE A 475 -22.67 2.84 11.14
N SER A 476 -22.04 2.76 12.30
CA SER A 476 -22.59 3.19 13.59
C SER A 476 -21.53 3.72 14.53
N ALA A 477 -21.94 4.46 15.54
CA ALA A 477 -21.10 4.99 16.59
C ALA A 477 -21.79 4.83 17.95
N ASN A 478 -21.17 4.06 18.84
CA ASN A 478 -21.71 3.75 20.17
C ASN A 478 -20.56 3.61 21.18
N THR A 479 -20.84 3.82 22.45
CA THR A 479 -19.89 3.52 23.54
C THR A 479 -19.67 2.02 23.72
N ASP A 480 -20.67 1.20 23.35
CA ASP A 480 -20.55 -0.26 23.25
C ASP A 480 -20.19 -0.65 21.80
N ILE A 481 -18.95 -1.13 21.62
CA ILE A 481 -18.41 -1.53 20.31
C ILE A 481 -19.20 -2.71 19.71
N VAL A 482 -19.74 -3.60 20.53
CA VAL A 482 -20.53 -4.74 20.06
C VAL A 482 -21.90 -4.26 19.54
N ALA A 483 -22.52 -3.33 20.26
CA ALA A 483 -23.75 -2.67 19.81
C ALA A 483 -23.50 -1.86 18.52
N ALA A 484 -22.43 -1.06 18.47
CA ALA A 484 -22.04 -0.33 17.26
C ALA A 484 -21.83 -1.26 16.05
N SER A 485 -21.25 -2.44 16.28
CA SER A 485 -21.02 -3.43 15.22
C SER A 485 -22.33 -4.04 14.70
N ALA A 486 -23.25 -4.39 15.59
CA ALA A 486 -24.58 -4.88 15.22
C ALA A 486 -25.38 -3.82 14.45
N GLU A 487 -25.37 -2.58 14.94
CA GLU A 487 -26.04 -1.44 14.29
C GLU A 487 -25.44 -1.12 12.91
N ALA A 488 -24.11 -1.15 12.75
CA ALA A 488 -23.46 -0.95 11.47
C ALA A 488 -23.82 -2.06 10.47
N PHE A 489 -23.89 -3.31 10.93
CA PHE A 489 -24.33 -4.43 10.11
C PHE A 489 -25.80 -4.26 9.66
N ILE A 490 -26.69 -3.86 10.56
CA ILE A 490 -28.10 -3.57 10.26
C ILE A 490 -28.24 -2.38 9.30
N ASP A 491 -27.40 -1.33 9.45
CA ASP A 491 -27.39 -0.19 8.53
C ASP A 491 -27.01 -0.62 7.10
N ALA A 492 -26.01 -1.50 6.94
CA ALA A 492 -25.68 -2.09 5.64
C ALA A 492 -26.83 -2.92 5.06
N ILE A 493 -27.50 -3.75 5.88
CA ILE A 493 -28.63 -4.59 5.47
C ILE A 493 -29.82 -3.75 5.01
N ASN A 494 -30.15 -2.68 5.71
CA ASN A 494 -31.24 -1.77 5.35
C ASN A 494 -31.08 -1.15 3.96
N LYS A 495 -29.91 -1.21 3.34
CA LYS A 495 -29.64 -0.67 2.00
C LYS A 495 -30.06 -1.60 0.86
N PHE A 496 -30.20 -2.90 1.14
CA PHE A 496 -30.61 -3.89 0.13
C PHE A 496 -31.87 -4.69 0.50
N VAL A 497 -32.27 -4.72 1.77
CA VAL A 497 -33.54 -5.30 2.18
C VAL A 497 -34.64 -4.25 1.98
N ARG A 498 -35.39 -4.40 0.88
CA ARG A 498 -36.56 -3.58 0.56
C ARG A 498 -37.82 -4.20 1.18
#